data_82ed7d36dc409abea0b73a0828d3ec85
#
_entry.id   82ed7d36dc409abea0b73a0828d3ec85
#
_cell.length_a   1.000
_cell.length_b   1.000
_cell.length_c   1.000
_cell.angle_alpha   90.00
_cell.angle_beta   90.00
_cell.angle_gamma   90.00
#
_symmetry.space_group_name_H-M   'P 1'
#
loop_
_entity.id
_entity.type
_entity.pdbx_description
1 polymer ?
#
loop_
_entity_poly.entity_id
_entity_poly.type
_entity_poly.pdbx_seq_one_letter_code
_entity_poly.pdbx_strand_id
1 'polypeptide(L)'
;MKYETVKAVRQTFVALIFIMLNLNIEIGNRIVNFIPSFIGYFLLAQAAMDLFEDKKGEVVKIISLICLVASAVQWILNFFNIQINTVNYILSSLDLVLNLIMMYLIFAHLADMAEENDLPDTAITFRTIMAGYILTYAANYLTAILFGNGFVMVILTMLMYGIIFYSLFRIFRFAGKLEGMVK
;
A
#
# COMPACT_ATOMS: atom_id res chain seq x y z
N MET A 1 -5.20 -25.09 2.46
CA MET A 1 -5.31 -23.64 2.70
C MET A 1 -6.56 -23.35 3.49
N LYS A 2 -6.51 -22.43 4.48
CA LYS A 2 -7.65 -22.10 5.34
C LYS A 2 -8.54 -21.03 4.66
N TYR A 3 -9.85 -21.11 4.85
CA TYR A 3 -10.80 -20.08 4.38
C TYR A 3 -10.45 -18.67 4.88
N GLU A 4 -9.94 -18.57 6.10
CA GLU A 4 -9.47 -17.32 6.73
C GLU A 4 -8.36 -16.64 5.92
N THR A 5 -7.42 -17.41 5.36
CA THR A 5 -6.34 -16.86 4.52
C THR A 5 -6.87 -16.22 3.24
N VAL A 6 -7.86 -16.82 2.58
CA VAL A 6 -8.48 -16.25 1.37
C VAL A 6 -9.20 -14.94 1.70
N LYS A 7 -9.91 -14.92 2.84
CA LYS A 7 -10.58 -13.72 3.35
C LYS A 7 -9.56 -12.62 3.65
N ALA A 8 -8.42 -12.95 4.27
CA ALA A 8 -7.34 -12.01 4.57
C ALA A 8 -6.72 -11.41 3.29
N VAL A 9 -6.49 -12.21 2.23
CA VAL A 9 -6.02 -11.70 0.94
C VAL A 9 -7.01 -10.72 0.32
N ARG A 10 -8.32 -11.01 0.39
CA ARG A 10 -9.37 -10.08 -0.08
C ARG A 10 -9.42 -8.80 0.73
N GLN A 11 -9.31 -8.90 2.05
CA GLN A 11 -9.29 -7.74 2.93
C GLN A 11 -8.04 -6.89 2.67
N THR A 12 -6.89 -7.52 2.45
CA THR A 12 -5.65 -6.85 2.04
C THR A 12 -5.83 -6.12 0.71
N PHE A 13 -6.49 -6.73 -0.28
CA PHE A 13 -6.82 -6.06 -1.54
C PHE A 13 -7.63 -4.77 -1.31
N VAL A 14 -8.70 -4.85 -0.51
CA VAL A 14 -9.52 -3.66 -0.18
C VAL A 14 -8.71 -2.62 0.58
N ALA A 15 -7.89 -3.05 1.55
CA ALA A 15 -6.99 -2.16 2.29
C ALA A 15 -6.04 -1.40 1.37
N LEU A 16 -5.43 -2.09 0.42
CA LEU A 16 -4.50 -1.49 -0.53
C LEU A 16 -5.18 -0.50 -1.48
N ILE A 17 -6.46 -0.68 -1.83
CA ILE A 17 -7.24 0.32 -2.56
C ILE A 17 -7.24 1.66 -1.80
N PHE A 18 -7.55 1.64 -0.50
CA PHE A 18 -7.57 2.85 0.32
C PHE A 18 -6.18 3.46 0.53
N ILE A 19 -5.14 2.63 0.67
CA ILE A 19 -3.76 3.10 0.91
C ILE A 19 -3.15 3.68 -0.38
N MET A 20 -3.30 2.96 -1.51
CA MET A 20 -2.60 3.29 -2.75
C MET A 20 -3.35 4.29 -3.64
N LEU A 21 -4.70 4.28 -3.60
CA LEU A 21 -5.54 5.23 -4.37
C LEU A 21 -5.87 6.46 -3.53
N ASN A 22 -4.85 7.17 -3.08
CA ASN A 22 -5.00 8.40 -2.32
C ASN A 22 -5.50 9.54 -3.24
N LEU A 23 -6.84 9.67 -3.37
CA LEU A 23 -7.46 10.69 -4.20
C LEU A 23 -7.64 11.99 -3.42
N ASN A 24 -6.74 12.92 -3.66
CA ASN A 24 -6.84 14.28 -3.15
C ASN A 24 -7.58 15.16 -4.15
N ILE A 25 -8.69 15.77 -3.73
CA ILE A 25 -9.46 16.73 -4.54
C ILE A 25 -9.33 18.11 -3.89
N GLU A 26 -8.92 19.08 -4.69
CA GLU A 26 -8.87 20.48 -4.26
C GLU A 26 -10.25 21.11 -4.44
N ILE A 27 -10.86 21.55 -3.34
CA ILE A 27 -12.15 22.26 -3.33
C ILE A 27 -11.92 23.65 -2.73
N GLY A 28 -11.83 24.66 -3.59
CA GLY A 28 -11.41 25.99 -3.20
C GLY A 28 -9.96 26.00 -2.71
N ASN A 29 -9.71 26.43 -1.47
CA ASN A 29 -8.38 26.42 -0.86
C ASN A 29 -8.15 25.22 0.07
N ARG A 30 -8.93 24.15 -0.07
CA ARG A 30 -8.83 22.97 0.79
C ARG A 30 -8.54 21.72 -0.05
N ILE A 31 -7.58 20.93 0.42
CA ILE A 31 -7.31 19.59 -0.12
C ILE A 31 -8.13 18.60 0.71
N VAL A 32 -9.13 18.00 0.08
CA VAL A 32 -9.96 16.96 0.71
C VAL A 32 -9.54 15.61 0.14
N ASN A 33 -9.10 14.73 1.02
CA ASN A 33 -8.83 13.34 0.67
C ASN A 33 -10.14 12.55 0.73
N PHE A 34 -10.67 12.15 -0.42
CA PHE A 34 -11.92 11.41 -0.55
C PHE A 34 -11.79 9.93 -0.16
N ILE A 35 -10.59 9.36 -0.31
CA ILE A 35 -10.29 7.97 0.06
C ILE A 35 -9.23 8.01 1.16
N PRO A 36 -9.62 8.15 2.44
CA PRO A 36 -8.65 8.29 3.51
C PRO A 36 -7.87 7.00 3.73
N SER A 37 -6.56 7.08 3.61
CA SER A 37 -5.65 5.94 3.73
C SER A 37 -5.67 5.27 5.12
N PHE A 38 -6.06 6.01 6.17
CA PHE A 38 -6.19 5.43 7.52
C PHE A 38 -7.22 4.29 7.59
N ILE A 39 -8.26 4.31 6.75
CA ILE A 39 -9.23 3.19 6.64
C ILE A 39 -8.51 1.94 6.10
N GLY A 40 -7.67 2.11 5.09
CA GLY A 40 -6.88 1.02 4.54
C GLY A 40 -5.91 0.43 5.57
N TYR A 41 -5.21 1.26 6.31
CA TYR A 41 -4.31 0.79 7.38
C TYR A 41 -5.06 0.05 8.49
N PHE A 42 -6.26 0.49 8.85
CA PHE A 42 -7.12 -0.23 9.81
C PHE A 42 -7.49 -1.62 9.29
N LEU A 43 -7.95 -1.72 8.05
CA LEU A 43 -8.30 -3.01 7.43
C LEU A 43 -7.09 -3.93 7.32
N LEU A 44 -5.92 -3.38 6.99
CA LEU A 44 -4.68 -4.15 6.90
C LEU A 44 -4.21 -4.66 8.26
N ALA A 45 -4.32 -3.83 9.32
CA ALA A 45 -4.01 -4.26 10.67
C ALA A 45 -4.88 -5.43 11.15
N GLN A 46 -6.14 -5.48 10.70
CA GLN A 46 -7.04 -6.61 11.00
C GLN A 46 -6.67 -7.86 10.18
N ALA A 47 -6.32 -7.70 8.90
CA ALA A 47 -5.98 -8.82 8.03
C ALA A 47 -4.60 -9.42 8.32
N ALA A 48 -3.68 -8.65 8.90
CA ALA A 48 -2.27 -9.03 9.02
C ALA A 48 -2.05 -10.36 9.76
N MET A 49 -2.79 -10.63 10.83
CA MET A 49 -2.61 -11.86 11.61
C MET A 49 -3.15 -13.12 10.91
N ASP A 50 -4.17 -12.94 10.05
CA ASP A 50 -4.76 -14.03 9.27
C ASP A 50 -4.02 -14.22 7.94
N LEU A 51 -3.34 -13.18 7.46
CA LEU A 51 -2.53 -13.23 6.25
C LEU A 51 -1.18 -13.90 6.49
N PHE A 52 -0.52 -13.60 7.62
CA PHE A 52 0.79 -14.11 7.98
C PHE A 52 0.68 -15.08 9.15
N GLU A 53 1.24 -16.26 9.04
CA GLU A 53 1.27 -17.26 10.11
C GLU A 53 2.46 -17.07 11.09
N ASP A 54 3.32 -16.06 10.84
CA ASP A 54 4.57 -15.82 11.58
C ASP A 54 4.65 -14.42 12.23
N LYS A 55 5.82 -14.13 12.85
CA LYS A 55 6.11 -12.81 13.43
C LYS A 55 6.02 -11.64 12.44
N LYS A 56 6.06 -11.89 11.13
CA LYS A 56 5.91 -10.82 10.13
C LYS A 56 4.50 -10.23 10.21
N GLY A 57 3.47 -11.02 10.55
CA GLY A 57 2.12 -10.54 10.80
C GLY A 57 2.04 -9.51 11.92
N GLU A 58 2.75 -9.73 13.03
CA GLU A 58 2.84 -8.75 14.12
C GLU A 58 3.53 -7.45 13.65
N VAL A 59 4.61 -7.56 12.88
CA VAL A 59 5.32 -6.40 12.32
C VAL A 59 4.41 -5.60 11.39
N VAL A 60 3.74 -6.25 10.44
CA VAL A 60 2.80 -5.59 9.52
C VAL A 60 1.65 -4.94 10.28
N LYS A 61 1.09 -5.60 11.31
CA LYS A 61 0.04 -5.05 12.16
C LYS A 61 0.52 -3.79 12.90
N ILE A 62 1.70 -3.83 13.54
CA ILE A 62 2.26 -2.67 14.26
C ILE A 62 2.51 -1.50 13.29
N ILE A 63 3.15 -1.76 12.15
CA ILE A 63 3.39 -0.73 11.12
C ILE A 63 2.05 -0.13 10.66
N SER A 64 1.06 -0.96 10.37
CA SER A 64 -0.27 -0.51 9.95
C SER A 64 -0.95 0.37 11.00
N LEU A 65 -0.82 0.05 12.29
CA LEU A 65 -1.37 0.88 13.38
C LEU A 65 -0.64 2.23 13.50
N ILE A 66 0.68 2.26 13.32
CA ILE A 66 1.45 3.51 13.31
C ILE A 66 1.03 4.38 12.11
N CYS A 67 0.96 3.80 10.91
CA CYS A 67 0.50 4.50 9.71
C CYS A 67 -0.96 4.96 9.82
N LEU A 68 -1.83 4.19 10.47
CA LEU A 68 -3.21 4.57 10.75
C LEU A 68 -3.27 5.88 11.55
N VAL A 69 -2.53 5.95 12.66
CA VAL A 69 -2.50 7.16 13.51
C VAL A 69 -1.91 8.34 12.74
N ALA A 70 -0.76 8.13 12.07
CA ALA A 70 -0.10 9.17 11.31
C ALA A 70 -1.00 9.74 10.19
N SER A 71 -1.64 8.86 9.40
CA SER A 71 -2.51 9.29 8.30
C SER A 71 -3.84 9.88 8.79
N ALA A 72 -4.38 9.44 9.92
CA ALA A 72 -5.57 10.05 10.51
C ALA A 72 -5.26 11.48 11.01
N VAL A 73 -4.13 11.68 11.67
CA VAL A 73 -3.67 13.02 12.10
C VAL A 73 -3.48 13.92 10.87
N GLN A 74 -2.79 13.44 9.84
CA GLN A 74 -2.57 14.20 8.60
C GLN A 74 -3.89 14.55 7.91
N TRP A 75 -4.85 13.61 7.88
CA TRP A 75 -6.18 13.84 7.32
C TRP A 75 -6.94 14.94 8.09
N ILE A 76 -6.90 14.92 9.44
CA ILE A 76 -7.50 15.95 10.29
C ILE A 76 -6.85 17.31 10.05
N LEU A 77 -5.51 17.39 10.03
CA LEU A 77 -4.79 18.64 9.77
C LEU A 77 -5.17 19.23 8.42
N ASN A 78 -5.23 18.43 7.37
CA ASN A 78 -5.63 18.86 6.04
C ASN A 78 -7.10 19.29 5.99
N PHE A 79 -8.01 18.57 6.65
CA PHE A 79 -9.44 18.89 6.69
C PHE A 79 -9.70 20.26 7.34
N PHE A 80 -8.98 20.57 8.42
CA PHE A 80 -9.09 21.88 9.10
C PHE A 80 -8.16 22.94 8.53
N ASN A 81 -7.40 22.65 7.45
CA ASN A 81 -6.42 23.53 6.84
C ASN A 81 -5.34 24.04 7.84
N ILE A 82 -4.96 23.18 8.78
CA ILE A 82 -3.92 23.47 9.76
C ILE A 82 -2.56 23.11 9.15
N GLN A 83 -1.78 24.12 8.80
CA GLN A 83 -0.45 23.93 8.19
C GLN A 83 0.64 24.01 9.26
N ILE A 84 1.14 22.86 9.70
CA ILE A 84 2.33 22.76 10.55
C ILE A 84 3.40 22.04 9.70
N ASN A 85 4.17 22.81 8.94
CA ASN A 85 5.11 22.29 7.93
C ASN A 85 6.04 21.20 8.49
N THR A 86 6.61 21.39 9.68
CA THR A 86 7.49 20.42 10.32
C THR A 86 6.78 19.10 10.63
N VAL A 87 5.56 19.17 11.17
CA VAL A 87 4.76 17.96 11.49
C VAL A 87 4.38 17.23 10.22
N ASN A 88 3.90 17.94 9.20
CA ASN A 88 3.54 17.35 7.92
C ASN A 88 4.75 16.66 7.26
N TYR A 89 5.94 17.28 7.31
CA TYR A 89 7.16 16.68 6.77
C TYR A 89 7.55 15.39 7.51
N ILE A 90 7.51 15.40 8.84
CA ILE A 90 7.83 14.21 9.65
C ILE A 90 6.83 13.09 9.37
N LEU A 91 5.52 13.38 9.39
CA LEU A 91 4.48 12.39 9.13
C LEU A 91 4.59 11.79 7.74
N SER A 92 4.83 12.62 6.71
CA SER A 92 4.98 12.14 5.33
C SER A 92 6.24 11.29 5.15
N SER A 93 7.36 11.66 5.79
CA SER A 93 8.59 10.87 5.73
C SER A 93 8.45 9.54 6.45
N LEU A 94 7.77 9.52 7.58
CA LEU A 94 7.47 8.31 8.35
C LEU A 94 6.57 7.36 7.53
N ASP A 95 5.47 7.89 7.00
CA ASP A 95 4.52 7.13 6.18
C ASP A 95 5.21 6.51 4.96
N LEU A 96 6.10 7.27 4.30
CA LEU A 96 6.90 6.81 3.17
C LEU A 96 7.72 5.55 3.52
N VAL A 97 8.54 5.64 4.56
CA VAL A 97 9.44 4.54 4.94
C VAL A 97 8.65 3.31 5.39
N LEU A 98 7.65 3.52 6.24
CA LEU A 98 6.83 2.44 6.78
C LEU A 98 5.98 1.77 5.69
N ASN A 99 5.46 2.56 4.74
CA ASN A 99 4.69 2.05 3.60
C ASN A 99 5.58 1.18 2.69
N LEU A 100 6.81 1.58 2.40
CA LEU A 100 7.74 0.76 1.61
C LEU A 100 8.04 -0.58 2.28
N ILE A 101 8.33 -0.57 3.60
CA ILE A 101 8.58 -1.80 4.36
C ILE A 101 7.34 -2.71 4.34
N MET A 102 6.18 -2.14 4.58
CA MET A 102 4.92 -2.87 4.61
C MET A 102 4.58 -3.49 3.24
N MET A 103 4.73 -2.73 2.14
CA MET A 103 4.52 -3.24 0.79
C MET A 103 5.50 -4.35 0.42
N TYR A 104 6.77 -4.21 0.82
CA TYR A 104 7.75 -5.27 0.67
C TYR A 104 7.29 -6.56 1.35
N LEU A 105 6.88 -6.49 2.63
CA LEU A 105 6.46 -7.66 3.40
C LEU A 105 5.21 -8.31 2.79
N ILE A 106 4.21 -7.51 2.38
CA ILE A 106 2.98 -8.02 1.78
C ILE A 106 3.25 -8.73 0.46
N PHE A 107 3.95 -8.08 -0.48
CA PHE A 107 4.20 -8.68 -1.78
C PHE A 107 5.15 -9.87 -1.73
N ALA A 108 6.14 -9.86 -0.85
CA ALA A 108 7.00 -11.02 -0.60
C ALA A 108 6.17 -12.21 -0.11
N HIS A 109 5.29 -11.99 0.87
CA HIS A 109 4.43 -13.05 1.40
C HIS A 109 3.42 -13.57 0.37
N LEU A 110 2.80 -12.68 -0.41
CA LEU A 110 1.91 -13.10 -1.51
C LEU A 110 2.66 -13.91 -2.57
N ALA A 111 3.94 -13.61 -2.82
CA ALA A 111 4.77 -14.40 -3.73
C ALA A 111 5.07 -15.79 -3.14
N ASP A 112 5.47 -15.87 -1.86
CA ASP A 112 5.73 -17.13 -1.17
C ASP A 112 4.46 -17.98 -1.14
N MET A 113 3.31 -17.40 -0.80
CA MET A 113 2.01 -18.07 -0.81
C MET A 113 1.63 -18.60 -2.22
N ALA A 114 1.98 -17.85 -3.28
CA ALA A 114 1.72 -18.28 -4.64
C ALA A 114 2.60 -19.50 -5.01
N GLU A 115 3.86 -19.54 -4.58
CA GLU A 115 4.75 -20.70 -4.76
C GLU A 115 4.23 -21.94 -4.02
N GLU A 116 3.83 -21.79 -2.77
CA GLU A 116 3.27 -22.88 -1.95
C GLU A 116 1.98 -23.50 -2.53
N ASN A 117 1.27 -22.76 -3.38
CA ASN A 117 0.06 -23.20 -4.07
C ASN A 117 0.28 -23.53 -5.55
N ASP A 118 1.51 -23.89 -5.95
CA ASP A 118 1.88 -24.28 -7.32
C ASP A 118 1.53 -23.24 -8.39
N LEU A 119 1.68 -21.94 -8.06
CA LEU A 119 1.45 -20.81 -8.96
C LEU A 119 2.73 -19.99 -9.22
N PRO A 120 3.80 -20.57 -9.82
CA PRO A 120 5.11 -19.92 -9.94
C PRO A 120 5.05 -18.61 -10.76
N ASP A 121 4.25 -18.55 -11.83
CA ASP A 121 4.10 -17.34 -12.64
C ASP A 121 3.47 -16.17 -11.83
N THR A 122 2.60 -16.50 -10.89
CA THR A 122 1.98 -15.52 -9.99
C THR A 122 2.99 -15.02 -8.97
N ALA A 123 3.85 -15.90 -8.45
CA ALA A 123 4.93 -15.56 -7.53
C ALA A 123 5.95 -14.62 -8.18
N ILE A 124 6.43 -14.96 -9.39
CA ILE A 124 7.33 -14.09 -10.17
C ILE A 124 6.67 -12.72 -10.40
N THR A 125 5.38 -12.69 -10.72
CA THR A 125 4.64 -11.44 -10.91
C THR A 125 4.65 -10.59 -9.65
N PHE A 126 4.38 -11.14 -8.46
CA PHE A 126 4.39 -10.38 -7.21
C PHE A 126 5.78 -9.86 -6.86
N ARG A 127 6.84 -10.64 -7.07
CA ARG A 127 8.24 -10.18 -6.90
C ARG A 127 8.60 -9.04 -7.85
N THR A 128 8.14 -9.12 -9.11
CA THR A 128 8.36 -8.05 -10.10
C THR A 128 7.61 -6.77 -9.73
N ILE A 129 6.35 -6.88 -9.28
CA ILE A 129 5.55 -5.75 -8.78
C ILE A 129 6.25 -5.09 -7.60
N MET A 130 6.71 -5.88 -6.63
CA MET A 130 7.43 -5.39 -5.45
C MET A 130 8.67 -4.58 -5.84
N ALA A 131 9.52 -5.13 -6.71
CA ALA A 131 10.72 -4.45 -7.19
C ALA A 131 10.36 -3.16 -7.96
N GLY A 132 9.39 -3.23 -8.86
CA GLY A 132 8.91 -2.08 -9.64
C GLY A 132 8.35 -0.98 -8.75
N TYR A 133 7.55 -1.33 -7.74
CA TYR A 133 6.99 -0.37 -6.79
C TYR A 133 8.10 0.35 -6.01
N ILE A 134 9.03 -0.40 -5.41
CA ILE A 134 10.15 0.17 -4.62
C ILE A 134 11.02 1.08 -5.49
N LEU A 135 11.41 0.61 -6.68
CA LEU A 135 12.27 1.38 -7.59
C LEU A 135 11.59 2.66 -8.07
N THR A 136 10.32 2.58 -8.48
CA THR A 136 9.60 3.75 -8.99
C THR A 136 9.33 4.76 -7.87
N TYR A 137 9.02 4.28 -6.66
CA TYR A 137 8.80 5.14 -5.50
C TYR A 137 10.09 5.85 -5.08
N ALA A 138 11.21 5.13 -5.01
CA ALA A 138 12.53 5.70 -4.72
C ALA A 138 12.96 6.71 -5.79
N ALA A 139 12.77 6.37 -7.08
CA ALA A 139 13.09 7.27 -8.19
C ALA A 139 12.23 8.55 -8.14
N ASN A 140 10.94 8.45 -7.84
CA ASN A 140 10.05 9.60 -7.71
C ASN A 140 10.50 10.52 -6.56
N TYR A 141 10.84 9.95 -5.41
CA TYR A 141 11.33 10.70 -4.26
C TYR A 141 12.67 11.40 -4.54
N LEU A 142 13.64 10.69 -5.13
CA LEU A 142 14.93 11.26 -5.51
C LEU A 142 14.77 12.38 -6.56
N THR A 143 13.89 12.19 -7.54
CA THR A 143 13.62 13.20 -8.56
C THR A 143 13.02 14.47 -7.95
N ALA A 144 12.10 14.33 -6.98
CA ALA A 144 11.52 15.46 -6.27
C ALA A 144 12.58 16.28 -5.51
N ILE A 145 13.55 15.60 -4.87
CA ILE A 145 14.64 16.26 -4.14
C ILE A 145 15.64 16.95 -5.08
N LEU A 146 16.05 16.26 -6.16
CA LEU A 146 17.17 16.72 -7.00
C LEU A 146 16.73 17.73 -8.08
N PHE A 147 15.54 17.56 -8.63
CA PHE A 147 15.08 18.30 -9.83
C PHE A 147 13.78 19.09 -9.61
N GLY A 148 13.15 18.93 -8.45
CA GLY A 148 11.85 19.54 -8.18
C GLY A 148 10.71 18.94 -9.03
N ASN A 149 9.58 19.68 -9.10
CA ASN A 149 8.40 19.23 -9.85
C ASN A 149 8.60 19.51 -11.34
N GLY A 150 9.00 18.51 -12.10
CA GLY A 150 9.22 18.58 -13.54
C GLY A 150 8.53 17.47 -14.32
N PHE A 151 8.68 17.49 -15.65
CA PHE A 151 8.10 16.50 -16.56
C PHE A 151 8.45 15.04 -16.21
N VAL A 152 9.68 14.81 -15.75
CA VAL A 152 10.14 13.48 -15.31
C VAL A 152 9.32 12.96 -14.14
N MET A 153 8.98 13.83 -13.18
CA MET A 153 8.16 13.46 -12.02
C MET A 153 6.74 13.05 -12.44
N VAL A 154 6.17 13.73 -13.43
CA VAL A 154 4.85 13.37 -13.98
C VAL A 154 4.89 11.96 -14.59
N ILE A 155 5.92 11.64 -15.37
CA ILE A 155 6.09 10.31 -15.96
C ILE A 155 6.25 9.24 -14.88
N LEU A 156 7.10 9.46 -13.87
CA LEU A 156 7.30 8.52 -12.77
C LEU A 156 6.02 8.31 -11.96
N THR A 157 5.25 9.37 -11.74
CA THR A 157 3.95 9.28 -11.05
C THR A 157 2.95 8.46 -11.86
N MET A 158 2.84 8.67 -13.18
CA MET A 158 2.00 7.86 -14.06
C MET A 158 2.43 6.39 -14.05
N LEU A 159 3.73 6.11 -14.10
CA LEU A 159 4.26 4.76 -14.02
C LEU A 159 3.90 4.10 -12.68
N MET A 160 4.02 4.85 -11.59
CA MET A 160 3.64 4.37 -10.25
C MET A 160 2.16 3.99 -10.19
N TYR A 161 1.26 4.83 -10.69
CA TYR A 161 -0.17 4.49 -10.77
C TYR A 161 -0.43 3.27 -11.65
N GLY A 162 0.29 3.11 -12.76
CA GLY A 162 0.22 1.91 -13.60
C GLY A 162 0.59 0.64 -12.82
N ILE A 163 1.67 0.68 -12.04
CA ILE A 163 2.09 -0.43 -11.16
C ILE A 163 1.03 -0.69 -10.09
N ILE A 164 0.46 0.35 -9.47
CA ILE A 164 -0.60 0.23 -8.47
C ILE A 164 -1.82 -0.49 -9.04
N PHE A 165 -2.38 -0.03 -10.15
CA PHE A 165 -3.54 -0.66 -10.78
C PHE A 165 -3.26 -2.10 -11.19
N TYR A 166 -2.08 -2.36 -11.77
CA TYR A 166 -1.68 -3.71 -12.13
C TYR A 166 -1.56 -4.62 -10.90
N SER A 167 -0.98 -4.13 -9.81
CA SER A 167 -0.85 -4.89 -8.56
C SER A 167 -2.22 -5.24 -7.96
N LEU A 168 -3.13 -4.29 -7.88
CA LEU A 168 -4.49 -4.50 -7.39
C LEU A 168 -5.23 -5.55 -8.23
N PHE A 169 -5.13 -5.46 -9.56
CA PHE A 169 -5.71 -6.46 -10.46
C PHE A 169 -5.14 -7.87 -10.23
N ARG A 170 -3.82 -7.98 -10.02
CA ARG A 170 -3.15 -9.26 -9.78
C ARG A 170 -3.54 -9.87 -8.44
N ILE A 171 -3.62 -9.07 -7.37
CA ILE A 171 -4.08 -9.54 -6.04
C ILE A 171 -5.53 -10.02 -6.12
N PHE A 172 -6.40 -9.27 -6.79
CA PHE A 172 -7.80 -9.67 -6.99
C PHE A 172 -7.92 -11.01 -7.70
N ARG A 173 -7.17 -11.19 -8.82
CA ARG A 173 -7.15 -12.48 -9.54
C ARG A 173 -6.57 -13.62 -8.70
N PHE A 174 -5.54 -13.33 -7.90
CA PHE A 174 -4.93 -14.32 -7.01
C PHE A 174 -5.92 -14.78 -5.94
N ALA A 175 -6.61 -13.87 -5.29
CA ALA A 175 -7.67 -14.20 -4.32
C ALA A 175 -8.75 -15.11 -4.94
N GLY A 176 -9.16 -14.85 -6.20
CA GLY A 176 -10.11 -15.69 -6.91
C GLY A 176 -9.58 -17.10 -7.22
N LYS A 177 -8.28 -17.25 -7.55
CA LYS A 177 -7.65 -18.56 -7.73
C LYS A 177 -7.61 -19.36 -6.43
N LEU A 178 -7.20 -18.71 -5.33
CA LEU A 178 -7.16 -19.34 -4.00
C LEU A 178 -8.56 -19.81 -3.56
N GLU A 179 -9.60 -19.04 -3.83
CA GLU A 179 -10.99 -19.43 -3.51
C GLU A 179 -11.45 -20.67 -4.28
N GLY A 180 -11.00 -20.82 -5.53
CA GLY A 180 -11.27 -22.02 -6.34
C GLY A 180 -10.57 -23.28 -5.82
N MET A 181 -9.49 -23.15 -5.03
CA MET A 181 -8.75 -24.25 -4.43
C MET A 181 -9.33 -24.73 -3.08
N VAL A 182 -10.13 -23.88 -2.41
CA VAL A 182 -10.75 -24.17 -1.10
C VAL A 182 -12.09 -24.91 -1.26
N LYS A 183 -12.70 -24.86 -2.45
CA LYS A 183 -13.92 -25.63 -2.80
C LYS A 183 -13.60 -27.05 -3.15
#